data_5962c9d50981271d0f9ef8637d34f3f2
#
_entry.id   5962c9d50981271d0f9ef8637d34f3f2
#
_cell.length_a   1.000
_cell.length_b   1.000
_cell.length_c   1.000
_cell.angle_alpha   90.00
_cell.angle_beta   90.00
_cell.angle_gamma   90.00
#
_symmetry.space_group_name_H-M   'P 1'
#
loop_
_entity.id
_entity.type
_entity.pdbx_description
1 polymer ?
#
loop_
_entity_poly.entity_id
_entity_poly.type
_entity_poly.pdbx_seq_one_letter_code
_entity_poly.pdbx_strand_id
1 'polypeptide(L)'
;MSNAALGAAAASTPLFEVRGLRAAFDGKPVLEIDSLRIPEGGVTVLVGENGSGKTTLLRILNGLLEPAAGSVHFRGLPLAGEGRTAARARSVMVHQLPLLFRGTVGQNVGYGLRIRGVPREEIVDRVAGSLEAVGLPGFAPRRATALSGGEMQRVCLARALALAPEVLLLDEPTANVDPGSRSVVERVVRDRARAGGSVVMSTHAMETAYRLCDTLLRLEAGRVVEPEENILRGAVERTDEQFTRFRAGGALILCPARQGQFRVAVVPMDELILSRTPLDSSARNRLRGTVTAVEQTAGLLRVSIDCGVVLKALVTPSAAVEIGVAVGRDLVVTFKASAVRLY
;
A
#
# COMPACT_ATOMS: atom_id res chain seq x y z
N MET A 1 -20.92 -13.82 0.13
CA MET A 1 -20.52 -14.69 -0.97
C MET A 1 -19.36 -14.04 -1.70
N SER A 2 -18.27 -14.75 -1.71
CA SER A 2 -17.07 -14.72 -2.54
C SER A 2 -16.50 -13.40 -3.02
N ASN A 3 -15.39 -13.03 -2.40
CA ASN A 3 -14.44 -11.99 -2.79
C ASN A 3 -13.55 -12.55 -3.93
N ALA A 4 -14.01 -12.44 -5.16
CA ALA A 4 -13.30 -12.90 -6.35
C ALA A 4 -13.15 -11.74 -7.34
N ALA A 5 -12.22 -10.83 -7.11
CA ALA A 5 -11.65 -9.97 -8.15
C ALA A 5 -10.40 -9.26 -7.65
N LEU A 6 -9.38 -10.00 -7.26
CA LEU A 6 -7.98 -9.55 -7.40
C LEU A 6 -7.47 -10.29 -8.63
N GLY A 7 -6.98 -9.53 -9.63
CA GLY A 7 -6.55 -10.03 -10.92
C GLY A 7 -5.75 -11.32 -10.80
N ALA A 8 -5.98 -12.25 -11.72
CA ALA A 8 -5.38 -13.57 -11.81
C ALA A 8 -3.84 -13.49 -11.90
N ALA A 9 -3.19 -13.30 -10.75
CA ALA A 9 -1.83 -13.73 -10.53
C ALA A 9 -1.90 -15.17 -10.04
N ALA A 10 -1.16 -16.06 -10.68
CA ALA A 10 -1.05 -17.47 -10.36
C ALA A 10 -1.08 -17.70 -8.85
N ALA A 11 -1.70 -18.81 -8.42
CA ALA A 11 -1.97 -19.18 -7.02
C ALA A 11 -0.70 -19.33 -6.17
N SER A 12 0.00 -18.22 -5.92
CA SER A 12 1.09 -18.16 -4.95
C SER A 12 0.49 -18.01 -3.56
N THR A 13 1.06 -18.72 -2.60
CA THR A 13 0.69 -18.59 -1.19
C THR A 13 0.85 -17.12 -0.76
N PRO A 14 -0.18 -16.46 -0.21
CA PRO A 14 -0.07 -15.07 0.20
C PRO A 14 0.94 -14.92 1.35
N LEU A 15 1.57 -13.75 1.45
CA LEU A 15 2.44 -13.41 2.58
C LEU A 15 1.68 -13.50 3.90
N PHE A 16 0.50 -12.86 3.93
CA PHE A 16 -0.44 -12.98 5.06
C PHE A 16 -1.85 -13.31 4.56
N GLU A 17 -2.49 -14.23 5.26
CA GLU A 17 -3.91 -14.53 5.10
C GLU A 17 -4.61 -14.36 6.45
N VAL A 18 -5.68 -13.56 6.46
CA VAL A 18 -6.49 -13.23 7.63
C VAL A 18 -7.89 -13.77 7.42
N ARG A 19 -8.45 -14.44 8.42
CA ARG A 19 -9.81 -15.02 8.37
C ARG A 19 -10.56 -14.76 9.66
N GLY A 20 -11.69 -14.08 9.56
CA GLY A 20 -12.60 -13.79 10.67
C GLY A 20 -11.97 -13.02 11.83
N LEU A 21 -10.98 -12.17 11.52
CA LEU A 21 -10.22 -11.44 12.53
C LEU A 21 -11.09 -10.48 13.32
N ARG A 22 -11.01 -10.56 14.64
CA ARG A 22 -11.62 -9.59 15.57
C ARG A 22 -10.56 -9.14 16.57
N ALA A 23 -10.46 -7.83 16.80
CA ALA A 23 -9.64 -7.25 17.86
C ALA A 23 -10.42 -6.17 18.59
N ALA A 24 -10.28 -6.15 19.91
CA ALA A 24 -10.94 -5.18 20.79
C ALA A 24 -9.96 -4.73 21.88
N PHE A 25 -10.10 -3.49 22.36
CA PHE A 25 -9.42 -2.96 23.53
C PHE A 25 -10.47 -2.41 24.50
N ASP A 26 -10.41 -2.82 25.74
CA ASP A 26 -11.36 -2.42 26.80
C ASP A 26 -12.82 -2.62 26.37
N GLY A 27 -13.10 -3.75 25.71
CA GLY A 27 -14.42 -4.11 25.21
C GLY A 27 -14.86 -3.34 23.95
N LYS A 28 -14.08 -2.39 23.45
CA LYS A 28 -14.41 -1.64 22.23
C LYS A 28 -13.80 -2.33 21.00
N PRO A 29 -14.61 -2.70 19.99
CA PRO A 29 -14.10 -3.30 18.76
C PRO A 29 -13.21 -2.31 18.01
N VAL A 30 -12.06 -2.78 17.52
CA VAL A 30 -11.08 -1.99 16.76
C VAL A 30 -10.86 -2.58 15.36
N LEU A 31 -10.93 -3.91 15.22
CA LEU A 31 -10.86 -4.58 13.93
C LEU A 31 -11.95 -5.63 13.81
N GLU A 32 -12.55 -5.67 12.63
CA GLU A 32 -13.51 -6.67 12.19
C GLU A 32 -13.27 -6.98 10.72
N ILE A 33 -12.40 -7.95 10.44
CA ILE A 33 -11.95 -8.30 9.07
C ILE A 33 -12.33 -9.75 8.79
N ASP A 34 -13.29 -9.97 7.90
CA ASP A 34 -13.77 -11.32 7.57
C ASP A 34 -12.73 -12.09 6.75
N SER A 35 -12.12 -11.43 5.78
CA SER A 35 -11.07 -12.01 4.95
C SER A 35 -10.14 -10.92 4.44
N LEU A 36 -8.81 -11.18 4.48
CA LEU A 36 -7.80 -10.32 3.88
C LEU A 36 -6.64 -11.17 3.39
N ARG A 37 -6.15 -10.89 2.20
CA ARG A 37 -4.91 -11.47 1.66
C ARG A 37 -3.93 -10.36 1.32
N ILE A 38 -2.71 -10.49 1.82
CA ILE A 38 -1.59 -9.61 1.50
C ILE A 38 -0.63 -10.42 0.64
N PRO A 39 -0.34 -10.00 -0.60
CA PRO A 39 0.55 -10.72 -1.49
C PRO A 39 1.99 -10.73 -0.97
N GLU A 40 2.76 -11.72 -1.36
CA GLU A 40 4.20 -11.75 -1.14
C GLU A 40 4.92 -10.88 -2.17
N GLY A 41 5.97 -10.18 -1.72
CA GLY A 41 6.72 -9.22 -2.54
C GLY A 41 6.01 -7.87 -2.71
N GLY A 42 6.77 -6.86 -3.14
CA GLY A 42 6.25 -5.54 -3.40
C GLY A 42 5.84 -4.75 -2.15
N VAL A 43 5.04 -3.71 -2.36
CA VAL A 43 4.59 -2.77 -1.33
C VAL A 43 3.07 -2.83 -1.18
N THR A 44 2.60 -3.32 -0.03
CA THR A 44 1.19 -3.20 0.38
C THR A 44 1.04 -1.99 1.28
N VAL A 45 0.16 -1.07 0.92
CA VAL A 45 -0.12 0.14 1.70
C VAL A 45 -1.51 0.08 2.32
N LEU A 46 -1.56 0.24 3.65
CA LEU A 46 -2.78 0.36 4.43
C LEU A 46 -3.13 1.85 4.58
N VAL A 47 -4.23 2.29 3.99
CA VAL A 47 -4.72 3.66 4.16
C VAL A 47 -5.99 3.70 5.01
N GLY A 48 -6.28 4.84 5.59
CA GLY A 48 -7.47 5.08 6.41
C GLY A 48 -7.24 6.17 7.43
N GLU A 49 -8.30 6.67 8.02
CA GLU A 49 -8.27 7.72 9.04
C GLU A 49 -7.55 7.27 10.32
N ASN A 50 -7.23 8.23 11.19
CA ASN A 50 -6.72 7.93 12.51
C ASN A 50 -7.75 7.13 13.30
N GLY A 51 -7.31 6.07 13.98
CA GLY A 51 -8.22 5.18 14.70
C GLY A 51 -8.88 4.09 13.86
N SER A 52 -8.67 4.01 12.55
CA SER A 52 -9.26 2.96 11.69
C SER A 52 -8.73 1.54 11.92
N GLY A 53 -7.71 1.36 12.79
CA GLY A 53 -7.15 0.04 13.13
C GLY A 53 -5.85 -0.34 12.43
N LYS A 54 -5.23 0.53 11.60
CA LYS A 54 -3.99 0.24 10.84
C LYS A 54 -2.85 -0.27 11.72
N THR A 55 -2.52 0.47 12.77
CA THR A 55 -1.47 0.09 13.74
C THR A 55 -1.78 -1.25 14.42
N THR A 56 -3.04 -1.48 14.77
CA THR A 56 -3.49 -2.74 15.38
C THR A 56 -3.30 -3.91 14.42
N LEU A 57 -3.69 -3.74 13.16
CA LEU A 57 -3.48 -4.76 12.13
C LEU A 57 -1.98 -5.05 11.94
N LEU A 58 -1.13 -4.03 11.80
CA LEU A 58 0.32 -4.22 11.67
C LEU A 58 0.93 -4.96 12.87
N ARG A 59 0.50 -4.66 14.10
CA ARG A 59 0.94 -5.37 15.31
C ARG A 59 0.52 -6.84 15.32
N ILE A 60 -0.70 -7.14 14.86
CA ILE A 60 -1.18 -8.51 14.73
C ILE A 60 -0.37 -9.25 13.66
N LEU A 61 -0.17 -8.65 12.48
CA LEU A 61 0.64 -9.25 11.41
C LEU A 61 2.10 -9.50 11.82
N ASN A 62 2.66 -8.66 12.70
CA ASN A 62 4.00 -8.89 13.27
C ASN A 62 4.01 -9.90 14.45
N GLY A 63 2.85 -10.41 14.87
CA GLY A 63 2.75 -11.29 16.03
C GLY A 63 3.03 -10.61 17.37
N LEU A 64 2.92 -9.27 17.45
CA LEU A 64 3.05 -8.48 18.68
C LEU A 64 1.73 -8.39 19.45
N LEU A 65 0.62 -8.63 18.79
CA LEU A 65 -0.71 -8.63 19.37
C LEU A 65 -1.47 -9.87 18.90
N GLU A 66 -2.16 -10.53 19.81
CA GLU A 66 -3.07 -11.62 19.48
C GLU A 66 -4.47 -11.09 19.19
N PRO A 67 -5.13 -11.60 18.14
CA PRO A 67 -6.53 -11.26 17.89
C PRO A 67 -7.43 -11.89 18.95
N ALA A 68 -8.57 -11.22 19.23
CA ALA A 68 -9.59 -11.75 20.15
C ALA A 68 -10.33 -12.96 19.52
N ALA A 69 -10.45 -12.99 18.20
CA ALA A 69 -11.02 -14.11 17.44
C ALA A 69 -10.47 -14.14 16.01
N GLY A 70 -10.69 -15.26 15.31
CA GLY A 70 -10.22 -15.48 13.96
C GLY A 70 -8.79 -16.01 13.90
N SER A 71 -8.21 -16.00 12.71
CA SER A 71 -6.86 -16.53 12.49
C SER A 71 -6.06 -15.68 11.50
N VAL A 72 -4.75 -15.67 11.70
CA VAL A 72 -3.79 -15.08 10.77
C VAL A 72 -2.77 -16.14 10.41
N HIS A 73 -2.47 -16.25 9.13
CA HIS A 73 -1.43 -17.13 8.61
C HIS A 73 -0.34 -16.32 7.95
N PHE A 74 0.90 -16.70 8.20
CA PHE A 74 2.10 -16.17 7.55
C PHE A 74 2.64 -17.24 6.61
N ARG A 75 2.60 -16.99 5.30
CA ARG A 75 2.99 -17.98 4.26
C ARG A 75 2.33 -19.35 4.47
N GLY A 76 1.04 -19.36 4.80
CA GLY A 76 0.27 -20.56 5.05
C GLY A 76 0.41 -21.16 6.45
N LEU A 77 1.39 -20.74 7.27
CA LEU A 77 1.56 -21.20 8.64
C LEU A 77 0.77 -20.32 9.63
N PRO A 78 0.03 -20.91 10.59
CA PRO A 78 -0.68 -20.14 11.61
C PRO A 78 0.26 -19.21 12.38
N LEU A 79 -0.10 -17.96 12.55
CA LEU A 79 0.66 -16.95 13.29
C LEU A 79 0.45 -17.12 14.83
N ALA A 80 0.66 -18.33 15.32
CA ALA A 80 0.55 -18.73 16.72
C ALA A 80 1.69 -19.69 17.07
N GLY A 81 2.06 -19.81 18.35
CA GLY A 81 3.11 -20.71 18.80
C GLY A 81 4.42 -20.57 18.00
N GLU A 82 4.90 -21.65 17.42
CA GLU A 82 6.14 -21.68 16.63
C GLU A 82 6.06 -20.84 15.37
N GLY A 83 4.90 -20.79 14.70
CA GLY A 83 4.69 -19.97 13.50
C GLY A 83 4.82 -18.47 13.78
N ARG A 84 4.44 -18.02 14.99
CA ARG A 84 4.67 -16.64 15.45
C ARG A 84 6.17 -16.36 15.61
N THR A 85 6.90 -17.27 16.21
CA THR A 85 8.36 -17.16 16.39
C THR A 85 9.06 -17.09 15.04
N ALA A 86 8.68 -17.96 14.09
CA ALA A 86 9.21 -17.97 12.73
C ALA A 86 8.91 -16.67 11.98
N ALA A 87 7.69 -16.15 12.08
CA ALA A 87 7.30 -14.88 11.45
C ALA A 87 8.10 -13.70 12.03
N ARG A 88 8.24 -13.61 13.36
CA ARG A 88 9.03 -12.56 14.04
C ARG A 88 10.52 -12.63 13.74
N ALA A 89 11.07 -13.79 13.44
CA ALA A 89 12.45 -13.91 13.01
C ALA A 89 12.70 -13.29 11.62
N ARG A 90 11.67 -13.32 10.76
CA ARG A 90 11.72 -12.88 9.35
C ARG A 90 11.13 -11.48 9.09
N SER A 91 10.35 -10.97 10.04
CA SER A 91 9.72 -9.65 9.94
C SER A 91 10.23 -8.68 10.99
N VAL A 92 10.29 -7.39 10.64
CA VAL A 92 10.61 -6.32 11.57
C VAL A 92 9.59 -5.20 11.42
N MET A 93 9.11 -4.68 12.56
CA MET A 93 8.19 -3.54 12.58
C MET A 93 8.92 -2.27 13.04
N VAL A 94 8.70 -1.18 12.29
CA VAL A 94 9.07 0.18 12.69
C VAL A 94 7.81 0.90 13.12
N HIS A 95 7.76 1.35 14.35
CA HIS A 95 6.61 2.05 14.93
C HIS A 95 6.58 3.52 14.51
N GLN A 96 5.39 4.12 14.58
CA GLN A 96 5.15 5.53 14.26
C GLN A 96 6.02 6.48 15.10
N LEU A 97 6.12 6.23 16.40
CA LEU A 97 7.00 7.00 17.28
C LEU A 97 8.40 6.41 17.28
N PRO A 98 9.43 7.18 16.89
CA PRO A 98 10.80 6.69 16.88
C PRO A 98 11.31 6.60 18.31
N LEU A 99 11.57 5.38 18.78
CA LEU A 99 12.14 5.11 20.10
C LEU A 99 13.57 4.61 19.95
N LEU A 100 14.51 5.33 20.55
CA LEU A 100 15.93 4.96 20.61
C LEU A 100 16.36 4.77 22.07
N PHE A 101 17.24 3.80 22.28
CA PHE A 101 17.89 3.60 23.57
C PHE A 101 18.95 4.68 23.82
N ARG A 102 19.24 4.95 25.09
CA ARG A 102 20.40 5.78 25.47
C ARG A 102 21.68 5.16 24.91
N GLY A 103 22.57 6.01 24.39
CA GLY A 103 23.83 5.57 23.77
C GLY A 103 24.04 6.19 22.40
N THR A 104 24.88 5.54 21.58
CA THR A 104 25.18 6.00 20.23
C THR A 104 24.18 5.46 19.20
N VAL A 105 24.16 6.09 18.03
CA VAL A 105 23.40 5.63 16.85
C VAL A 105 23.83 4.21 16.46
N GLY A 106 25.14 3.96 16.39
CA GLY A 106 25.64 2.62 16.06
C GLY A 106 25.23 1.56 17.07
N GLN A 107 25.17 1.90 18.37
CA GLN A 107 24.65 1.00 19.39
C GLN A 107 23.16 0.68 19.18
N ASN A 108 22.36 1.67 18.78
CA ASN A 108 20.94 1.48 18.48
C ASN A 108 20.72 0.61 17.24
N VAL A 109 21.40 0.91 16.13
CA VAL A 109 21.26 0.16 14.87
C VAL A 109 21.75 -1.30 15.04
N GLY A 110 22.90 -1.49 15.70
CA GLY A 110 23.48 -2.82 15.95
C GLY A 110 22.82 -3.61 17.08
N TYR A 111 21.83 -3.05 17.79
CA TYR A 111 21.23 -3.71 18.96
C TYR A 111 20.64 -5.09 18.64
N GLY A 112 19.79 -5.17 17.62
CA GLY A 112 19.18 -6.44 17.24
C GLY A 112 20.17 -7.47 16.70
N LEU A 113 21.24 -7.02 16.05
CA LEU A 113 22.32 -7.90 15.58
C LEU A 113 23.06 -8.55 16.75
N ARG A 114 23.36 -7.77 17.80
CA ARG A 114 23.99 -8.30 19.03
C ARG A 114 23.13 -9.34 19.71
N ILE A 115 21.81 -9.12 19.84
CA ILE A 115 20.88 -10.10 20.42
C ILE A 115 20.85 -11.40 19.60
N ARG A 116 21.02 -11.29 18.27
CA ARG A 116 21.08 -12.46 17.37
C ARG A 116 22.44 -13.13 17.35
N GLY A 117 23.41 -12.69 18.15
CA GLY A 117 24.75 -13.28 18.24
C GLY A 117 25.63 -13.03 17.01
N VAL A 118 25.34 -12.00 16.21
CA VAL A 118 26.15 -11.66 15.03
C VAL A 118 27.56 -11.20 15.48
N PRO A 119 28.64 -11.65 14.80
CA PRO A 119 30.01 -11.25 15.12
C PRO A 119 30.20 -9.72 15.06
N ARG A 120 31.07 -9.20 15.94
CA ARG A 120 31.26 -7.75 16.09
C ARG A 120 31.70 -7.05 14.80
N GLU A 121 32.56 -7.68 14.03
CA GLU A 121 33.04 -7.15 12.75
C GLU A 121 31.89 -6.99 11.75
N GLU A 122 31.07 -8.01 11.59
CA GLU A 122 29.90 -7.99 10.74
C GLU A 122 28.85 -6.95 11.21
N ILE A 123 28.72 -6.75 12.52
CA ILE A 123 27.84 -5.69 13.07
C ILE A 123 28.30 -4.31 12.58
N VAL A 124 29.61 -4.02 12.60
CA VAL A 124 30.15 -2.73 12.16
C VAL A 124 29.78 -2.45 10.71
N ASP A 125 29.98 -3.43 9.83
CA ASP A 125 29.70 -3.30 8.40
C ASP A 125 28.19 -3.15 8.12
N ARG A 126 27.36 -3.98 8.76
CA ARG A 126 25.91 -3.89 8.62
C ARG A 126 25.34 -2.58 9.15
N VAL A 127 25.87 -2.06 10.25
CA VAL A 127 25.50 -0.75 10.81
C VAL A 127 25.87 0.36 9.84
N ALA A 128 27.09 0.36 9.29
CA ALA A 128 27.54 1.36 8.34
C ALA A 128 26.67 1.37 7.07
N GLY A 129 26.45 0.20 6.43
CA GLY A 129 25.63 0.08 5.24
C GLY A 129 24.17 0.46 5.48
N SER A 130 23.60 0.12 6.65
CA SER A 130 22.22 0.49 6.97
C SER A 130 22.07 2.00 7.21
N LEU A 131 23.05 2.65 7.80
CA LEU A 131 23.07 4.10 7.96
C LEU A 131 23.24 4.81 6.62
N GLU A 132 24.09 4.30 5.74
CA GLU A 132 24.25 4.82 4.38
C GLU A 132 22.92 4.72 3.58
N ALA A 133 22.23 3.57 3.65
CA ALA A 133 20.94 3.36 3.00
C ALA A 133 19.88 4.40 3.38
N VAL A 134 19.91 4.89 4.62
CA VAL A 134 19.01 5.95 5.10
C VAL A 134 19.59 7.36 5.02
N GLY A 135 20.72 7.55 4.33
CA GLY A 135 21.36 8.87 4.12
C GLY A 135 21.96 9.48 5.40
N LEU A 136 22.49 8.64 6.28
CA LEU A 136 23.17 9.04 7.52
C LEU A 136 24.58 8.42 7.63
N PRO A 137 25.45 8.52 6.59
CA PRO A 137 26.80 8.01 6.67
C PRO A 137 27.57 8.71 7.79
N GLY A 138 28.40 7.96 8.53
CA GLY A 138 29.21 8.50 9.60
C GLY A 138 28.46 8.84 10.90
N PHE A 139 27.16 8.58 11.01
CA PHE A 139 26.39 8.89 12.23
C PHE A 139 26.59 7.88 13.36
N ALA A 140 27.23 6.75 13.13
CA ALA A 140 27.39 5.67 14.13
C ALA A 140 27.92 6.16 15.50
N PRO A 141 28.93 7.07 15.63
CA PRO A 141 29.43 7.56 16.90
C PRO A 141 28.54 8.62 17.56
N ARG A 142 27.58 9.25 16.85
CA ARG A 142 26.72 10.30 17.40
C ARG A 142 25.84 9.78 18.53
N ARG A 143 25.53 10.62 19.51
CA ARG A 143 24.59 10.29 20.57
C ARG A 143 23.15 10.32 20.02
N ALA A 144 22.34 9.34 20.38
CA ALA A 144 20.94 9.25 19.95
C ALA A 144 20.09 10.44 20.44
N THR A 145 20.45 11.04 21.57
CA THR A 145 19.79 12.23 22.14
C THR A 145 20.06 13.53 21.38
N ALA A 146 21.01 13.54 20.44
CA ALA A 146 21.38 14.72 19.66
C ALA A 146 20.75 14.71 18.25
N LEU A 147 19.83 13.81 17.99
CA LEU A 147 19.18 13.65 16.68
C LEU A 147 17.91 14.49 16.58
N SER A 148 17.67 15.05 15.40
CA SER A 148 16.36 15.59 15.02
C SER A 148 15.31 14.49 14.89
N GLY A 149 14.00 14.86 14.85
CA GLY A 149 12.93 13.89 14.67
C GLY A 149 13.06 13.07 13.40
N GLY A 150 13.39 13.70 12.28
CA GLY A 150 13.61 13.01 11.00
C GLY A 150 14.84 12.11 11.01
N GLU A 151 15.94 12.53 11.68
CA GLU A 151 17.12 11.68 11.87
C GLU A 151 16.80 10.47 12.76
N MET A 152 16.04 10.64 13.85
CA MET A 152 15.60 9.54 14.71
C MET A 152 14.77 8.52 13.93
N GLN A 153 13.83 8.97 13.10
CA GLN A 153 13.02 8.10 12.25
C GLN A 153 13.89 7.28 11.29
N ARG A 154 14.84 7.93 10.63
CA ARG A 154 15.80 7.27 9.73
C ARG A 154 16.72 6.28 10.47
N VAL A 155 17.15 6.58 11.70
CA VAL A 155 17.90 5.63 12.53
C VAL A 155 17.05 4.43 12.93
N CYS A 156 15.78 4.61 13.26
CA CYS A 156 14.85 3.48 13.51
C CYS A 156 14.68 2.60 12.27
N LEU A 157 14.61 3.21 11.08
CA LEU A 157 14.57 2.47 9.83
C LEU A 157 15.89 1.73 9.57
N ALA A 158 17.04 2.36 9.77
CA ALA A 158 18.36 1.72 9.68
C ALA A 158 18.49 0.53 10.63
N ARG A 159 18.00 0.65 11.88
CA ARG A 159 17.95 -0.44 12.86
C ARG A 159 17.15 -1.65 12.36
N ALA A 160 16.05 -1.40 11.65
CA ALA A 160 15.25 -2.46 11.03
C ALA A 160 16.00 -3.09 9.84
N LEU A 161 16.59 -2.27 8.96
CA LEU A 161 17.31 -2.74 7.77
C LEU A 161 18.55 -3.55 8.11
N ALA A 162 19.26 -3.21 9.20
CA ALA A 162 20.44 -3.94 9.65
C ALA A 162 20.17 -5.43 9.89
N LEU A 163 18.95 -5.80 10.27
CA LEU A 163 18.50 -7.17 10.47
C LEU A 163 18.21 -7.91 9.16
N ALA A 164 18.25 -7.23 8.01
CA ALA A 164 17.93 -7.75 6.68
C ALA A 164 16.60 -8.55 6.66
N PRO A 165 15.48 -7.98 7.17
CA PRO A 165 14.22 -8.71 7.29
C PRO A 165 13.66 -9.06 5.91
N GLU A 166 12.98 -10.20 5.78
CA GLU A 166 12.22 -10.55 4.57
C GLU A 166 10.97 -9.67 4.42
N VAL A 167 10.37 -9.32 5.56
CA VAL A 167 9.16 -8.49 5.65
C VAL A 167 9.43 -7.26 6.50
N LEU A 168 9.18 -6.08 5.94
CA LEU A 168 9.28 -4.81 6.64
C LEU A 168 7.87 -4.24 6.88
N LEU A 169 7.50 -4.10 8.15
CA LEU A 169 6.23 -3.52 8.57
C LEU A 169 6.48 -2.09 9.06
N LEU A 170 5.83 -1.10 8.45
CA LEU A 170 6.07 0.31 8.74
C LEU A 170 4.78 1.00 9.16
N ASP A 171 4.75 1.52 10.37
CA ASP A 171 3.60 2.24 10.88
C ASP A 171 3.82 3.74 10.74
N GLU A 172 3.09 4.39 9.81
CA GLU A 172 3.16 5.82 9.49
C GLU A 172 4.60 6.36 9.33
N PRO A 173 5.49 5.72 8.54
CA PRO A 173 6.92 6.01 8.55
C PRO A 173 7.27 7.39 7.99
N THR A 174 6.33 8.06 7.34
CA THR A 174 6.49 9.40 6.73
C THR A 174 5.70 10.49 7.44
N ALA A 175 5.04 10.16 8.57
CA ALA A 175 4.30 11.14 9.36
C ALA A 175 5.26 12.06 10.13
N ASN A 176 4.95 13.35 10.16
CA ASN A 176 5.68 14.35 10.95
C ASN A 176 7.20 14.44 10.66
N VAL A 177 7.64 14.02 9.46
CA VAL A 177 9.02 14.17 9.02
C VAL A 177 9.15 15.22 7.91
N ASP A 178 10.31 15.83 7.84
CA ASP A 178 10.64 16.79 6.78
C ASP A 178 10.63 16.14 5.38
N PRO A 179 10.49 16.94 4.30
CA PRO A 179 10.42 16.41 2.93
C PRO A 179 11.65 15.56 2.53
N GLY A 180 12.85 15.93 3.02
CA GLY A 180 14.09 15.20 2.75
C GLY A 180 14.06 13.80 3.38
N SER A 181 13.70 13.71 4.64
CA SER A 181 13.54 12.43 5.36
C SER A 181 12.44 11.57 4.72
N ARG A 182 11.31 12.16 4.29
CA ARG A 182 10.25 11.45 3.57
C ARG A 182 10.76 10.80 2.29
N SER A 183 11.50 11.54 1.46
CA SER A 183 12.08 11.02 0.21
C SER A 183 13.03 9.85 0.45
N VAL A 184 13.80 9.88 1.54
CA VAL A 184 14.68 8.77 1.93
C VAL A 184 13.86 7.53 2.29
N VAL A 185 12.82 7.68 3.13
CA VAL A 185 11.93 6.56 3.51
C VAL A 185 11.28 5.95 2.29
N GLU A 186 10.71 6.76 1.39
CA GLU A 186 10.08 6.30 0.15
C GLU A 186 11.06 5.54 -0.76
N ARG A 187 12.31 6.03 -0.86
CA ARG A 187 13.37 5.33 -1.61
C ARG A 187 13.67 3.97 -0.99
N VAL A 188 13.88 3.90 0.32
CA VAL A 188 14.15 2.63 1.04
C VAL A 188 13.03 1.63 0.82
N VAL A 189 11.77 2.05 0.90
CA VAL A 189 10.60 1.19 0.64
C VAL A 189 10.63 0.61 -0.77
N ARG A 190 10.89 1.45 -1.79
CA ARG A 190 10.98 1.00 -3.19
C ARG A 190 12.16 0.07 -3.42
N ASP A 191 13.33 0.39 -2.87
CA ASP A 191 14.54 -0.40 -3.06
C ASP A 191 14.39 -1.78 -2.40
N ARG A 192 13.74 -1.84 -1.23
CA ARG A 192 13.44 -3.10 -0.55
C ARG A 192 12.49 -3.98 -1.38
N ALA A 193 11.44 -3.40 -1.94
CA ALA A 193 10.50 -4.13 -2.80
C ALA A 193 11.16 -4.62 -4.09
N ARG A 194 12.00 -3.80 -4.73
CA ARG A 194 12.77 -4.18 -5.94
C ARG A 194 13.76 -5.30 -5.67
N ALA A 195 14.31 -5.37 -4.47
CA ALA A 195 15.17 -6.48 -4.04
C ALA A 195 14.40 -7.78 -3.68
N GLY A 196 13.10 -7.84 -3.99
CA GLY A 196 12.24 -9.01 -3.73
C GLY A 196 11.68 -9.10 -2.31
N GLY A 197 11.93 -8.11 -1.45
CA GLY A 197 11.35 -8.06 -0.11
C GLY A 197 9.88 -7.64 -0.13
N SER A 198 9.17 -7.97 0.94
CA SER A 198 7.79 -7.52 1.16
C SER A 198 7.78 -6.32 2.11
N VAL A 199 7.04 -5.28 1.76
CA VAL A 199 6.81 -4.12 2.62
C VAL A 199 5.31 -3.97 2.85
N VAL A 200 4.88 -3.89 4.11
CA VAL A 200 3.51 -3.53 4.48
C VAL A 200 3.58 -2.24 5.29
N MET A 201 3.03 -1.16 4.78
CA MET A 201 3.09 0.12 5.47
C MET A 201 1.73 0.75 5.66
N SER A 202 1.54 1.46 6.77
CA SER A 202 0.38 2.30 6.98
C SER A 202 0.68 3.75 6.62
N THR A 203 -0.32 4.48 6.11
CA THR A 203 -0.27 5.93 5.97
C THR A 203 -1.69 6.50 5.84
N HIS A 204 -1.87 7.76 6.25
CA HIS A 204 -3.06 8.55 5.94
C HIS A 204 -2.86 9.46 4.72
N ALA A 205 -1.62 9.57 4.21
CA ALA A 205 -1.27 10.39 3.06
C ALA A 205 -1.51 9.62 1.75
N MET A 206 -2.68 9.81 1.13
CA MET A 206 -3.08 9.11 -0.10
C MET A 206 -2.06 9.29 -1.24
N GLU A 207 -1.48 10.48 -1.39
CA GLU A 207 -0.46 10.73 -2.40
C GLU A 207 0.77 9.82 -2.25
N THR A 208 1.25 9.64 -1.01
CA THR A 208 2.34 8.70 -0.70
C THR A 208 1.92 7.26 -0.99
N ALA A 209 0.68 6.90 -0.62
CA ALA A 209 0.14 5.58 -0.87
C ALA A 209 0.13 5.26 -2.37
N TYR A 210 -0.43 6.12 -3.21
CA TYR A 210 -0.48 5.90 -4.66
C TYR A 210 0.89 5.79 -5.30
N ARG A 211 1.86 6.61 -4.85
CA ARG A 211 3.23 6.55 -5.38
C ARG A 211 3.97 5.25 -5.03
N LEU A 212 3.68 4.66 -3.89
CA LEU A 212 4.45 3.51 -3.38
C LEU A 212 3.76 2.17 -3.54
N CYS A 213 2.41 2.11 -3.44
CA CYS A 213 1.71 0.84 -3.33
C CYS A 213 1.82 -0.02 -4.59
N ASP A 214 2.01 -1.31 -4.43
CA ASP A 214 1.65 -2.35 -5.40
C ASP A 214 0.24 -2.88 -5.10
N THR A 215 -0.14 -2.90 -3.85
CA THR A 215 -1.48 -3.21 -3.36
C THR A 215 -1.92 -2.13 -2.41
N LEU A 216 -3.12 -1.56 -2.62
CA LEU A 216 -3.75 -0.61 -1.70
C LEU A 216 -4.87 -1.30 -0.93
N LEU A 217 -4.84 -1.18 0.38
CA LEU A 217 -5.87 -1.65 1.29
C LEU A 217 -6.42 -0.47 2.09
N ARG A 218 -7.72 -0.26 2.05
CA ARG A 218 -8.37 0.83 2.79
C ARG A 218 -9.06 0.27 4.03
N LEU A 219 -8.74 0.84 5.20
CA LEU A 219 -9.39 0.51 6.47
C LEU A 219 -10.31 1.65 6.89
N GLU A 220 -11.57 1.32 7.13
CA GLU A 220 -12.58 2.22 7.68
C GLU A 220 -13.28 1.56 8.86
N ALA A 221 -13.30 2.21 10.00
CA ALA A 221 -13.93 1.71 11.23
C ALA A 221 -13.59 0.23 11.54
N GLY A 222 -12.33 -0.16 11.35
CA GLY A 222 -11.84 -1.52 11.62
C GLY A 222 -12.12 -2.55 10.54
N ARG A 223 -12.71 -2.17 9.42
CA ARG A 223 -13.05 -3.06 8.29
C ARG A 223 -12.20 -2.73 7.08
N VAL A 224 -11.87 -3.76 6.30
CA VAL A 224 -11.25 -3.56 4.99
C VAL A 224 -12.34 -3.25 3.98
N VAL A 225 -12.23 -2.07 3.36
CA VAL A 225 -13.13 -1.63 2.30
C VAL A 225 -12.37 -1.53 0.98
N GLU A 226 -13.06 -1.69 -0.13
CA GLU A 226 -12.43 -1.47 -1.43
C GLU A 226 -12.21 0.03 -1.68
N PRO A 227 -11.07 0.41 -2.29
CA PRO A 227 -10.89 1.78 -2.75
C PRO A 227 -12.00 2.21 -3.72
N GLU A 228 -12.43 3.46 -3.63
CA GLU A 228 -13.41 4.06 -4.54
C GLU A 228 -12.75 4.69 -5.77
N GLU A 229 -11.46 4.43 -5.96
CA GLU A 229 -10.67 4.95 -7.07
C GLU A 229 -10.16 3.83 -7.98
N ASN A 230 -10.09 4.13 -9.26
CA ASN A 230 -9.33 3.35 -10.22
C ASN A 230 -7.86 3.73 -10.14
N ILE A 231 -7.01 2.81 -9.72
CA ILE A 231 -5.57 2.98 -9.60
C ILE A 231 -4.91 2.27 -10.79
N LEU A 232 -4.50 3.06 -11.77
CA LEU A 232 -3.99 2.57 -13.05
C LEU A 232 -2.47 2.68 -13.06
N ARG A 233 -1.78 1.55 -13.25
CA ARG A 233 -0.32 1.51 -13.38
C ARG A 233 0.08 1.62 -14.82
N GLY A 234 1.12 2.42 -15.06
CA GLY A 234 1.58 2.65 -16.42
C GLY A 234 2.76 3.60 -16.50
N ALA A 235 2.86 4.29 -17.62
CA ALA A 235 3.92 5.25 -17.87
C ALA A 235 3.41 6.40 -18.75
N VAL A 236 4.07 7.54 -18.61
CA VAL A 236 3.87 8.67 -19.53
C VAL A 236 4.50 8.33 -20.88
N GLU A 237 3.70 8.38 -21.94
CA GLU A 237 4.21 8.24 -23.31
C GLU A 237 4.67 9.60 -23.86
N ARG A 238 3.87 10.62 -23.64
CA ARG A 238 4.14 11.99 -24.16
C ARG A 238 3.39 13.02 -23.35
N THR A 239 4.00 14.18 -23.16
CA THR A 239 3.34 15.39 -22.65
C THR A 239 3.45 16.49 -23.71
N ASP A 240 2.33 17.13 -24.05
CA ASP A 240 2.26 18.34 -24.86
C ASP A 240 1.71 19.50 -24.00
N GLU A 241 1.40 20.63 -24.63
CA GLU A 241 0.93 21.83 -23.91
C GLU A 241 -0.42 21.64 -23.22
N GLN A 242 -1.28 20.72 -23.70
CA GLN A 242 -2.63 20.53 -23.20
C GLN A 242 -2.77 19.28 -22.34
N PHE A 243 -2.08 18.19 -22.71
CA PHE A 243 -2.29 16.88 -22.11
C PHE A 243 -0.99 16.11 -21.88
N THR A 244 -0.99 15.34 -20.79
CA THR A 244 -0.10 14.20 -20.62
C THR A 244 -0.83 12.94 -21.06
N ARG A 245 -0.21 12.15 -21.95
CA ARG A 245 -0.69 10.84 -22.39
C ARG A 245 -0.07 9.77 -21.52
N PHE A 246 -0.90 9.10 -20.74
CA PHE A 246 -0.50 8.04 -19.83
C PHE A 246 -1.00 6.70 -20.35
N ARG A 247 -0.09 5.75 -20.59
CA ARG A 247 -0.41 4.39 -21.04
C ARG A 247 -0.58 3.49 -19.82
N ALA A 248 -1.78 2.91 -19.66
CA ALA A 248 -2.07 1.90 -18.66
C ALA A 248 -2.60 0.63 -19.38
N GLY A 249 -1.82 -0.44 -19.36
CA GLY A 249 -2.15 -1.63 -20.16
C GLY A 249 -2.38 -1.28 -21.64
N GLY A 250 -3.51 -1.71 -22.19
CA GLY A 250 -3.94 -1.37 -23.56
C GLY A 250 -4.56 0.02 -23.71
N ALA A 251 -4.89 0.72 -22.61
CA ALA A 251 -5.61 1.99 -22.63
C ALA A 251 -4.68 3.21 -22.64
N LEU A 252 -5.03 4.22 -23.42
CA LEU A 252 -4.40 5.54 -23.39
C LEU A 252 -5.30 6.51 -22.62
N ILE A 253 -4.78 7.06 -21.52
CA ILE A 253 -5.49 7.97 -20.64
C ILE A 253 -4.94 9.38 -20.83
N LEU A 254 -5.83 10.34 -21.10
CA LEU A 254 -5.49 11.76 -21.18
C LEU A 254 -5.65 12.41 -19.80
N CYS A 255 -4.60 13.06 -19.35
CA CYS A 255 -4.52 13.79 -18.09
C CYS A 255 -4.20 15.25 -18.35
N PRO A 256 -4.41 16.18 -17.42
CA PRO A 256 -3.92 17.56 -17.56
C PRO A 256 -2.40 17.54 -17.78
N ALA A 257 -1.90 18.49 -18.59
CA ALA A 257 -0.48 18.60 -18.87
C ALA A 257 0.33 18.75 -17.59
N ARG A 258 1.25 17.82 -17.34
CA ARG A 258 2.13 17.83 -16.17
C ARG A 258 3.48 17.23 -16.53
N GLN A 259 4.54 17.99 -16.30
CA GLN A 259 5.91 17.50 -16.49
C GLN A 259 6.31 16.57 -15.37
N GLY A 260 6.94 15.46 -15.71
CA GLY A 260 7.45 14.49 -14.75
C GLY A 260 7.34 13.04 -15.24
N GLN A 261 7.93 12.16 -14.47
CA GLN A 261 7.80 10.72 -14.66
C GLN A 261 6.76 10.18 -13.67
N PHE A 262 5.58 9.85 -14.17
CA PHE A 262 4.49 9.30 -13.38
C PHE A 262 4.30 7.82 -13.71
N ARG A 263 3.98 7.03 -12.68
CA ARG A 263 3.77 5.58 -12.82
C ARG A 263 2.36 5.14 -12.45
N VAL A 264 1.58 6.05 -11.88
CA VAL A 264 0.22 5.78 -11.45
C VAL A 264 -0.68 6.92 -11.89
N ALA A 265 -1.79 6.58 -12.50
CA ALA A 265 -2.93 7.47 -12.74
C ALA A 265 -4.11 7.01 -11.86
N VAL A 266 -4.73 7.95 -11.18
CA VAL A 266 -5.87 7.69 -10.30
C VAL A 266 -7.08 8.42 -10.83
N VAL A 267 -8.21 7.71 -10.96
CA VAL A 267 -9.48 8.23 -11.41
C VAL A 267 -10.57 7.78 -10.44
N PRO A 268 -11.32 8.66 -9.77
CA PRO A 268 -12.44 8.29 -8.92
C PRO A 268 -13.51 7.53 -9.72
N MET A 269 -14.15 6.52 -9.11
CA MET A 269 -15.13 5.68 -9.79
C MET A 269 -16.41 6.43 -10.12
N ASP A 270 -16.78 7.43 -9.32
CA ASP A 270 -17.95 8.32 -9.49
C ASP A 270 -17.77 9.36 -10.60
N GLU A 271 -16.53 9.62 -11.05
CA GLU A 271 -16.22 10.48 -12.18
C GLU A 271 -16.37 9.76 -13.54
N LEU A 272 -16.63 8.46 -13.55
CA LEU A 272 -16.81 7.67 -14.76
C LEU A 272 -18.29 7.60 -15.17
N ILE A 273 -18.57 8.06 -16.38
CA ILE A 273 -19.89 8.00 -16.99
C ILE A 273 -19.95 6.83 -17.97
N LEU A 274 -20.95 5.97 -17.83
CA LEU A 274 -21.22 4.88 -18.75
C LEU A 274 -22.29 5.23 -19.76
N SER A 275 -22.10 4.84 -21.02
CA SER A 275 -23.07 5.07 -22.10
C SER A 275 -22.97 3.97 -23.16
N ARG A 276 -24.04 3.84 -24.00
CA ARG A 276 -24.04 2.89 -25.13
C ARG A 276 -23.20 3.38 -26.30
N THR A 277 -23.17 4.69 -26.48
CA THR A 277 -22.45 5.37 -27.57
C THR A 277 -21.61 6.50 -27.00
N PRO A 278 -20.54 6.94 -27.68
CA PRO A 278 -19.74 8.08 -27.23
C PRO A 278 -20.61 9.32 -27.02
N LEU A 279 -20.43 9.95 -25.85
CA LEU A 279 -21.14 11.19 -25.51
C LEU A 279 -20.48 12.39 -26.20
N ASP A 280 -21.29 13.32 -26.72
CA ASP A 280 -20.82 14.63 -27.12
C ASP A 280 -20.67 15.50 -25.87
N SER A 281 -19.43 15.71 -25.43
CA SER A 281 -19.11 16.38 -24.18
C SER A 281 -17.68 16.91 -24.17
N SER A 282 -17.33 17.70 -23.17
CA SER A 282 -15.96 18.19 -22.92
C SER A 282 -15.01 17.11 -22.39
N ALA A 283 -15.50 15.89 -22.08
CA ALA A 283 -14.66 14.79 -21.63
C ALA A 283 -13.76 14.28 -22.77
N ARG A 284 -12.48 14.14 -22.49
CA ARG A 284 -11.47 13.73 -23.47
C ARG A 284 -11.15 12.24 -23.44
N ASN A 285 -11.39 11.58 -22.31
CA ASN A 285 -11.27 10.12 -22.22
C ASN A 285 -12.59 9.48 -22.63
N ARG A 286 -12.55 8.67 -23.66
CA ARG A 286 -13.68 7.89 -24.19
C ARG A 286 -13.16 6.52 -24.59
N LEU A 287 -13.36 5.55 -23.72
CA LEU A 287 -12.81 4.20 -23.89
C LEU A 287 -13.97 3.23 -24.12
N ARG A 288 -13.89 2.41 -25.16
CA ARG A 288 -14.80 1.28 -25.35
C ARG A 288 -14.30 0.08 -24.55
N GLY A 289 -15.19 -0.63 -23.91
CA GLY A 289 -14.85 -1.83 -23.19
C GLY A 289 -16.04 -2.71 -22.92
N THR A 290 -15.76 -3.95 -22.54
CA THR A 290 -16.75 -4.96 -22.24
C THR A 290 -16.96 -5.07 -20.73
N VAL A 291 -18.21 -5.11 -20.27
CA VAL A 291 -18.58 -5.32 -18.86
C VAL A 291 -18.15 -6.71 -18.42
N THR A 292 -17.29 -6.78 -17.41
CA THR A 292 -16.76 -8.03 -16.87
C THR A 292 -17.41 -8.46 -15.55
N ALA A 293 -17.88 -7.49 -14.75
CA ALA A 293 -18.58 -7.77 -13.49
C ALA A 293 -19.56 -6.63 -13.14
N VAL A 294 -20.60 -6.97 -12.39
CA VAL A 294 -21.55 -6.02 -11.79
C VAL A 294 -21.79 -6.46 -10.35
N GLU A 295 -21.49 -5.58 -9.39
CA GLU A 295 -21.57 -5.84 -7.96
C GLU A 295 -22.42 -4.78 -7.27
N GLN A 296 -23.23 -5.16 -6.30
CA GLN A 296 -24.00 -4.20 -5.49
C GLN A 296 -23.15 -3.67 -4.34
N THR A 297 -23.12 -2.35 -4.16
CA THR A 297 -22.38 -1.69 -3.08
C THR A 297 -23.13 -0.44 -2.60
N ALA A 298 -23.43 -0.33 -1.31
CA ALA A 298 -24.02 0.84 -0.66
C ALA A 298 -25.17 1.52 -1.46
N GLY A 299 -26.07 0.73 -2.05
CA GLY A 299 -27.20 1.25 -2.84
C GLY A 299 -26.86 1.64 -4.29
N LEU A 300 -25.62 1.51 -4.71
CA LEU A 300 -25.15 1.68 -6.08
C LEU A 300 -24.74 0.35 -6.69
N LEU A 301 -24.51 0.34 -7.99
CA LEU A 301 -23.85 -0.75 -8.70
C LEU A 301 -22.42 -0.34 -9.06
N ARG A 302 -21.46 -1.19 -8.72
CA ARG A 302 -20.10 -1.12 -9.20
C ARG A 302 -19.99 -1.96 -10.45
N VAL A 303 -19.69 -1.32 -11.57
CA VAL A 303 -19.57 -1.96 -12.87
C VAL A 303 -18.11 -2.00 -13.27
N SER A 304 -17.56 -3.19 -13.44
CA SER A 304 -16.19 -3.40 -13.95
C SER A 304 -16.23 -3.56 -15.46
N ILE A 305 -15.41 -2.78 -16.16
CA ILE A 305 -15.35 -2.75 -17.63
C ILE A 305 -13.89 -2.91 -18.07
N ASP A 306 -13.62 -3.88 -18.92
CA ASP A 306 -12.30 -4.05 -19.55
C ASP A 306 -12.21 -3.18 -20.81
N CYS A 307 -11.40 -2.12 -20.69
CA CYS A 307 -11.07 -1.18 -21.77
C CYS A 307 -9.61 -1.34 -22.25
N GLY A 308 -9.02 -2.54 -22.11
CA GLY A 308 -7.58 -2.78 -22.21
C GLY A 308 -6.85 -2.49 -20.87
N VAL A 309 -7.58 -1.97 -19.93
CA VAL A 309 -7.35 -1.90 -18.48
C VAL A 309 -8.73 -1.97 -17.81
N VAL A 310 -8.82 -2.62 -16.67
CA VAL A 310 -10.11 -2.73 -15.96
C VAL A 310 -10.38 -1.39 -15.28
N LEU A 311 -11.51 -0.76 -15.65
CA LEU A 311 -12.08 0.41 -15.01
C LEU A 311 -13.35 0.02 -14.25
N LYS A 312 -13.53 0.58 -13.06
CA LYS A 312 -14.71 0.41 -12.22
C LYS A 312 -15.47 1.72 -12.17
N ALA A 313 -16.75 1.71 -12.47
CA ALA A 313 -17.64 2.86 -12.39
C ALA A 313 -18.77 2.61 -11.37
N LEU A 314 -19.20 3.66 -10.68
CA LEU A 314 -20.36 3.62 -9.80
C LEU A 314 -21.57 4.17 -10.52
N VAL A 315 -22.65 3.41 -10.59
CA VAL A 315 -23.92 3.83 -11.24
C VAL A 315 -25.12 3.50 -10.36
N THR A 316 -26.17 4.26 -10.49
CA THR A 316 -27.45 3.92 -9.83
C THR A 316 -28.10 2.71 -10.50
N PRO A 317 -28.87 1.90 -9.76
CA PRO A 317 -29.59 0.77 -10.37
C PRO A 317 -30.51 1.19 -11.52
N SER A 318 -31.17 2.35 -11.44
CA SER A 318 -32.02 2.88 -12.51
C SER A 318 -31.22 3.20 -13.78
N ALA A 319 -30.08 3.89 -13.65
CA ALA A 319 -29.21 4.20 -14.78
C ALA A 319 -28.66 2.92 -15.43
N ALA A 320 -28.29 1.91 -14.63
CA ALA A 320 -27.81 0.63 -15.14
C ALA A 320 -28.87 -0.09 -16.00
N VAL A 321 -30.14 -0.05 -15.59
CA VAL A 321 -31.25 -0.60 -16.37
C VAL A 321 -31.46 0.19 -17.67
N GLU A 322 -31.47 1.52 -17.61
CA GLU A 322 -31.64 2.41 -18.76
C GLU A 322 -30.58 2.18 -19.86
N ILE A 323 -29.31 2.11 -19.48
CA ILE A 323 -28.21 1.87 -20.42
C ILE A 323 -28.00 0.38 -20.72
N GLY A 324 -28.69 -0.51 -20.00
CA GLY A 324 -28.66 -1.95 -20.19
C GLY A 324 -27.32 -2.56 -19.79
N VAL A 325 -26.83 -2.26 -18.59
CA VAL A 325 -25.61 -2.88 -18.02
C VAL A 325 -25.83 -4.37 -17.83
N ALA A 326 -25.00 -5.18 -18.47
CA ALA A 326 -24.97 -6.63 -18.29
C ALA A 326 -23.56 -7.15 -18.59
N VAL A 327 -23.14 -8.21 -17.90
CA VAL A 327 -21.86 -8.87 -18.18
C VAL A 327 -21.80 -9.33 -19.64
N GLY A 328 -20.68 -9.08 -20.31
CA GLY A 328 -20.47 -9.35 -21.73
C GLY A 328 -20.96 -8.24 -22.67
N ARG A 329 -21.57 -7.17 -22.17
CA ARG A 329 -22.05 -6.06 -23.00
C ARG A 329 -20.96 -5.00 -23.17
N ASP A 330 -20.86 -4.46 -24.39
CA ASP A 330 -19.97 -3.35 -24.69
C ASP A 330 -20.60 -2.03 -24.30
N LEU A 331 -19.82 -1.20 -23.59
CA LEU A 331 -20.17 0.16 -23.19
C LEU A 331 -19.00 1.12 -23.47
N VAL A 332 -19.31 2.40 -23.44
CA VAL A 332 -18.31 3.47 -23.50
C VAL A 332 -18.16 4.06 -22.10
N VAL A 333 -16.93 4.08 -21.62
CA VAL A 333 -16.54 4.77 -20.39
C VAL A 333 -16.02 6.14 -20.74
N THR A 334 -16.66 7.19 -20.22
CA THR A 334 -16.34 8.59 -20.51
C THR A 334 -15.98 9.32 -19.22
N PHE A 335 -14.84 10.03 -19.20
CA PHE A 335 -14.43 10.87 -18.05
C PHE A 335 -13.55 12.04 -18.48
N LYS A 336 -13.54 13.10 -17.68
CA LYS A 336 -12.74 14.28 -17.95
C LYS A 336 -11.24 14.01 -17.73
N ALA A 337 -10.38 14.66 -18.53
CA ALA A 337 -8.95 14.63 -18.26
C ALA A 337 -8.60 15.21 -16.88
N SER A 338 -9.35 16.23 -16.43
CA SER A 338 -9.20 16.88 -15.11
C SER A 338 -9.53 15.96 -13.92
N ALA A 339 -10.28 14.87 -14.12
CA ALA A 339 -10.55 13.88 -13.09
C ALA A 339 -9.35 12.97 -12.83
N VAL A 340 -8.37 12.92 -13.73
CA VAL A 340 -7.20 12.06 -13.63
C VAL A 340 -6.08 12.75 -12.87
N ARG A 341 -5.58 12.11 -11.82
CA ARG A 341 -4.42 12.56 -11.04
C ARG A 341 -3.23 11.64 -11.30
N LEU A 342 -2.05 12.23 -11.56
CA LEU A 342 -0.80 11.49 -11.82
C LEU A 342 0.11 11.51 -10.58
N TYR A 343 0.71 10.33 -10.29
CA TYR A 343 1.61 10.10 -9.16
C TYR A 343 2.86 9.33 -9.55
#